data_a1c52ba445ecc72676c74a82d409c237
#
_entry.id   a1c52ba445ecc72676c74a82d409c237
#
_cell.length_a   1.000
_cell.length_b   1.000
_cell.length_c   1.000
_cell.angle_alpha   90.00
_cell.angle_beta   90.00
_cell.angle_gamma   90.00
#
_symmetry.space_group_name_H-M   'P 1'
#
loop_
_entity.id
_entity.type
_entity.pdbx_description
1 polymer ?
#
loop_
_entity_poly.entity_id
_entity_poly.type
_entity_poly.pdbx_seq_one_letter_code
_entity_poly.pdbx_strand_id
1 'polypeptide(L)'
;MKAAHRHSASGHEHEFERQRGLPETLPGDEKLLWQGSPDWRMLARRAFHLRKLALYFAALVLMRAVFVFNDTASALAALRSTLGPLALAGVALGLVGLMAWLSARSTVYTLTDKRVVMRIGIVLTLTFNIPYRRIATAGLHLDARGTGD
;
A
#
# COMPACT_ATOMS: atom_id res chain seq x y z
N MET A 1 -43.32 -48.73 -10.01
CA MET A 1 -43.35 -47.48 -9.22
C MET A 1 -41.97 -46.87 -9.25
N LYS A 2 -41.77 -45.81 -10.07
CA LYS A 2 -40.49 -45.08 -10.21
C LYS A 2 -40.49 -43.89 -9.28
N ALA A 3 -39.63 -43.90 -8.27
CA ALA A 3 -39.40 -42.75 -7.41
C ALA A 3 -38.57 -41.70 -8.15
N ALA A 4 -39.14 -40.51 -8.34
CA ALA A 4 -38.51 -39.38 -8.98
C ALA A 4 -37.50 -38.75 -7.98
N HIS A 5 -36.21 -38.80 -8.32
CA HIS A 5 -35.21 -37.95 -7.68
C HIS A 5 -35.46 -36.50 -8.09
N ARG A 6 -35.95 -35.70 -7.16
CA ARG A 6 -35.95 -34.24 -7.27
C ARG A 6 -34.51 -33.77 -7.00
N HIS A 7 -33.81 -33.37 -8.06
CA HIS A 7 -32.63 -32.54 -7.92
C HIS A 7 -33.08 -31.15 -7.45
N SER A 8 -32.85 -30.83 -6.23
CA SER A 8 -32.88 -29.45 -5.72
C SER A 8 -31.67 -28.71 -6.24
N ALA A 9 -31.78 -28.14 -7.43
CA ALA A 9 -30.85 -27.17 -7.96
C ALA A 9 -31.27 -25.81 -7.40
N SER A 10 -30.83 -25.51 -6.19
CA SER A 10 -30.93 -24.14 -5.65
C SER A 10 -29.85 -23.99 -4.59
N GLY A 11 -28.80 -23.27 -4.89
CA GLY A 11 -27.92 -22.79 -3.85
C GLY A 11 -26.44 -22.65 -4.15
N HIS A 12 -25.97 -22.71 -5.39
CA HIS A 12 -24.52 -22.60 -5.63
C HIS A 12 -24.11 -21.48 -6.60
N GLU A 13 -24.98 -20.55 -6.92
CA GLU A 13 -24.61 -19.44 -7.82
C GLU A 13 -23.92 -18.26 -7.11
N HIS A 14 -23.86 -18.23 -5.78
CA HIS A 14 -23.22 -17.16 -5.01
C HIS A 14 -21.83 -17.52 -4.47
N GLU A 15 -21.32 -18.72 -4.70
CA GLU A 15 -19.97 -19.13 -4.20
C GLU A 15 -18.81 -18.69 -5.08
N PHE A 16 -19.04 -18.02 -6.21
CA PHE A 16 -17.98 -17.51 -7.08
C PHE A 16 -17.53 -16.08 -6.79
N GLU A 17 -17.85 -15.49 -5.66
CA GLU A 17 -17.14 -14.30 -5.21
C GLU A 17 -15.71 -14.68 -4.87
N ARG A 18 -14.81 -14.43 -5.82
CA ARG A 18 -13.36 -14.57 -5.63
C ARG A 18 -12.98 -13.83 -4.36
N GLN A 19 -12.55 -14.54 -3.35
CA GLN A 19 -12.10 -13.93 -2.10
C GLN A 19 -11.00 -12.92 -2.43
N ARG A 20 -11.20 -11.69 -1.98
CA ARG A 20 -10.29 -10.57 -2.27
C ARG A 20 -8.87 -10.95 -1.86
N GLY A 21 -7.92 -10.91 -2.82
CA GLY A 21 -6.51 -11.21 -2.54
C GLY A 21 -6.05 -12.64 -2.85
N LEU A 22 -6.96 -13.54 -3.24
CA LEU A 22 -6.61 -14.87 -3.71
C LEU A 22 -6.79 -14.95 -5.25
N PRO A 23 -5.85 -15.59 -5.97
CA PRO A 23 -5.97 -15.79 -7.43
C PRO A 23 -7.07 -16.78 -7.79
N GLU A 24 -7.32 -17.74 -6.92
CA GLU A 24 -8.30 -18.83 -7.06
C GLU A 24 -9.01 -19.08 -5.73
N THR A 25 -10.15 -19.76 -5.78
CA THR A 25 -10.82 -20.28 -4.58
C THR A 25 -9.87 -21.17 -3.78
N LEU A 26 -9.89 -21.05 -2.47
CA LEU A 26 -9.10 -21.91 -1.58
C LEU A 26 -9.47 -23.38 -1.84
N PRO A 27 -8.48 -24.30 -1.94
CA PRO A 27 -8.75 -25.73 -1.91
C PRO A 27 -9.56 -26.08 -0.66
N GLY A 28 -10.49 -27.03 -0.77
CA GLY A 28 -11.41 -27.37 0.33
C GLY A 28 -10.74 -27.89 1.61
N ASP A 29 -9.45 -28.19 1.55
CA ASP A 29 -8.61 -28.62 2.65
C ASP A 29 -7.72 -27.52 3.26
N GLU A 30 -7.87 -26.25 2.79
CA GLU A 30 -7.07 -25.10 3.22
C GLU A 30 -7.97 -24.06 3.91
N LYS A 31 -7.57 -23.64 5.13
CA LYS A 31 -8.31 -22.68 5.93
C LYS A 31 -7.63 -21.32 5.92
N LEU A 32 -8.42 -20.27 5.69
CA LEU A 32 -7.99 -18.89 5.87
C LEU A 32 -7.82 -18.59 7.36
N LEU A 33 -6.61 -18.22 7.78
CA LEU A 33 -6.32 -17.84 9.16
C LEU A 33 -6.42 -16.34 9.37
N TRP A 34 -5.87 -15.56 8.45
CA TRP A 34 -5.87 -14.10 8.55
C TRP A 34 -5.71 -13.45 7.17
N GLN A 35 -6.30 -12.28 7.00
CA GLN A 35 -6.15 -11.45 5.82
C GLN A 35 -6.03 -9.98 6.22
N GLY A 36 -5.12 -9.25 5.59
CA GLY A 36 -4.92 -7.84 5.85
C GLY A 36 -4.21 -7.11 4.72
N SER A 37 -4.13 -5.80 4.84
CA SER A 37 -3.40 -4.91 3.94
C SER A 37 -2.47 -4.00 4.74
N PRO A 38 -1.35 -3.52 4.16
CA PRO A 38 -0.42 -2.65 4.85
C PRO A 38 -1.06 -1.28 5.14
N ASP A 39 -0.61 -0.64 6.24
CA ASP A 39 -0.98 0.76 6.51
C ASP A 39 -0.26 1.68 5.51
N TRP A 40 -1.04 2.41 4.71
CA TRP A 40 -0.53 3.33 3.69
C TRP A 40 0.36 4.43 4.28
N ARG A 41 0.10 4.87 5.53
CA ARG A 41 0.91 5.90 6.22
C ARG A 41 2.30 5.39 6.56
N MET A 42 2.38 4.15 7.00
CA MET A 42 3.66 3.47 7.26
C MET A 42 4.43 3.29 5.95
N LEU A 43 3.75 2.81 4.91
CA LEU A 43 4.33 2.63 3.58
C LEU A 43 4.87 3.96 3.02
N ALA A 44 4.10 5.05 3.11
CA ALA A 44 4.52 6.38 2.67
C ALA A 44 5.77 6.88 3.40
N ARG A 45 5.86 6.64 4.72
CA ARG A 45 6.99 7.11 5.54
C ARG A 45 8.24 6.26 5.36
N ARG A 46 8.10 4.92 5.33
CA ARG A 46 9.23 3.97 5.31
C ARG A 46 9.69 3.64 3.90
N ALA A 47 8.80 3.13 3.04
CA ALA A 47 9.15 2.71 1.69
C ALA A 47 9.38 3.92 0.75
N PHE A 48 8.47 4.88 0.75
CA PHE A 48 8.56 6.05 -0.13
C PHE A 48 9.35 7.22 0.45
N HIS A 49 9.81 7.11 1.69
CA HIS A 49 10.63 8.13 2.37
C HIS A 49 10.03 9.55 2.30
N LEU A 50 8.69 9.66 2.32
CA LEU A 50 7.94 10.90 2.13
C LEU A 50 8.42 12.02 3.07
N ARG A 51 8.79 11.68 4.32
CA ARG A 51 9.32 12.64 5.29
C ARG A 51 10.67 13.23 4.87
N LYS A 52 11.58 12.41 4.35
CA LYS A 52 12.89 12.88 3.86
C LYS A 52 12.73 13.76 2.65
N LEU A 53 11.83 13.39 1.74
CA LEU A 53 11.51 14.16 0.55
C LEU A 53 10.89 15.51 0.91
N ALA A 54 9.96 15.55 1.89
CA ALA A 54 9.38 16.80 2.37
C ALA A 54 10.43 17.74 2.98
N LEU A 55 11.38 17.20 3.77
CA LEU A 55 12.49 17.99 4.31
C LEU A 55 13.40 18.55 3.20
N TYR A 56 13.68 17.76 2.18
CA TYR A 56 14.45 18.19 1.03
C TYR A 56 13.77 19.36 0.29
N PHE A 57 12.49 19.25 -0.03
CA PHE A 57 11.75 20.34 -0.66
C PHE A 57 11.63 21.58 0.24
N ALA A 58 11.44 21.40 1.55
CA ALA A 58 11.44 22.51 2.49
C ALA A 58 12.77 23.26 2.50
N ALA A 59 13.91 22.55 2.48
CA ALA A 59 15.24 23.16 2.38
C ALA A 59 15.42 23.93 1.08
N LEU A 60 14.96 23.41 -0.07
CA LEU A 60 15.03 24.10 -1.36
C LEU A 60 14.19 25.37 -1.38
N VAL A 61 12.97 25.32 -0.86
CA VAL A 61 12.08 26.49 -0.77
C VAL A 61 12.68 27.57 0.13
N LEU A 62 13.22 27.15 1.29
CA LEU A 62 13.89 28.08 2.21
C LEU A 62 15.12 28.72 1.58
N MET A 63 15.98 27.91 0.95
CA MET A 63 17.15 28.43 0.24
C MET A 63 16.77 29.46 -0.84
N ARG A 64 15.73 29.18 -1.60
CA ARG A 64 15.18 30.12 -2.60
C ARG A 64 14.73 31.44 -1.95
N ALA A 65 14.01 31.36 -0.82
CA ALA A 65 13.56 32.55 -0.09
C ALA A 65 14.71 33.41 0.38
N VAL A 66 15.76 32.77 0.97
CA VAL A 66 16.96 33.46 1.45
C VAL A 66 17.70 34.13 0.30
N PHE A 67 17.88 33.46 -0.82
CA PHE A 67 18.54 34.01 -2.01
C PHE A 67 17.84 35.28 -2.50
N VAL A 68 16.51 35.20 -2.70
CA VAL A 68 15.75 36.37 -3.20
C VAL A 68 15.69 37.50 -2.18
N PHE A 69 15.64 37.16 -0.89
CA PHE A 69 15.68 38.21 0.16
C PHE A 69 17.02 38.93 0.19
N ASN A 70 18.14 38.24 0.06
CA ASN A 70 19.49 38.85 0.03
C ASN A 70 19.69 39.73 -1.22
N ASP A 71 19.11 39.32 -2.36
CA ASP A 71 19.22 40.05 -3.62
C ASP A 71 18.34 41.32 -3.67
N THR A 72 17.12 41.23 -3.16
CA THR A 72 16.12 42.29 -3.28
C THR A 72 15.87 43.10 -1.99
N ALA A 73 16.37 42.63 -0.85
CA ALA A 73 16.07 43.13 0.50
C ALA A 73 14.55 43.23 0.79
N SER A 74 13.73 42.50 0.06
CA SER A 74 12.27 42.54 0.13
C SER A 74 11.69 41.19 0.56
N ALA A 75 11.08 41.16 1.74
CA ALA A 75 10.38 39.96 2.26
C ALA A 75 9.19 39.56 1.36
N LEU A 76 8.49 40.53 0.76
CA LEU A 76 7.39 40.25 -0.15
C LEU A 76 7.86 39.58 -1.45
N ALA A 77 8.99 40.04 -2.01
CA ALA A 77 9.58 39.43 -3.19
C ALA A 77 10.04 38.01 -2.89
N ALA A 78 10.70 37.80 -1.76
CA ALA A 78 11.10 36.46 -1.28
C ALA A 78 9.90 35.51 -1.14
N LEU A 79 8.83 35.96 -0.48
CA LEU A 79 7.61 35.18 -0.31
C LEU A 79 6.96 34.80 -1.65
N ARG A 80 6.80 35.76 -2.56
CA ARG A 80 6.23 35.50 -3.89
C ARG A 80 7.06 34.51 -4.69
N SER A 81 8.38 34.59 -4.60
CA SER A 81 9.29 33.68 -5.30
C SER A 81 9.20 32.23 -4.85
N THR A 82 8.70 31.95 -3.64
CA THR A 82 8.56 30.60 -3.10
C THR A 82 7.25 29.92 -3.50
N LEU A 83 6.24 30.67 -3.98
CA LEU A 83 4.92 30.10 -4.30
C LEU A 83 4.98 29.03 -5.38
N GLY A 84 5.73 29.27 -6.46
CA GLY A 84 5.92 28.28 -7.52
C GLY A 84 6.60 26.97 -7.07
N PRO A 85 7.80 27.07 -6.49
CA PRO A 85 8.47 25.89 -5.92
C PRO A 85 7.64 25.16 -4.84
N LEU A 86 6.91 25.90 -4.00
CA LEU A 86 6.04 25.30 -2.99
C LEU A 86 4.88 24.52 -3.61
N ALA A 87 4.23 25.08 -4.62
CA ALA A 87 3.17 24.40 -5.35
C ALA A 87 3.70 23.12 -6.03
N LEU A 88 4.87 23.20 -6.67
CA LEU A 88 5.51 22.03 -7.31
C LEU A 88 5.88 20.95 -6.28
N ALA A 89 6.44 21.34 -5.13
CA ALA A 89 6.72 20.44 -4.03
C ALA A 89 5.46 19.76 -3.50
N GLY A 90 4.36 20.52 -3.35
CA GLY A 90 3.06 20.00 -2.96
C GLY A 90 2.52 18.95 -3.93
N VAL A 91 2.60 19.21 -5.24
CA VAL A 91 2.20 18.25 -6.28
C VAL A 91 3.09 16.99 -6.21
N ALA A 92 4.41 17.15 -6.12
CA ALA A 92 5.33 16.02 -6.06
C ALA A 92 5.08 15.14 -4.82
N LEU A 93 4.94 15.74 -3.65
CA LEU A 93 4.63 15.02 -2.41
C LEU A 93 3.25 14.37 -2.46
N GLY A 94 2.27 15.04 -3.06
CA GLY A 94 0.93 14.50 -3.28
C GLY A 94 0.93 13.27 -4.17
N LEU A 95 1.68 13.29 -5.28
CA LEU A 95 1.83 12.13 -6.17
C LEU A 95 2.50 10.96 -5.49
N VAL A 96 3.57 11.20 -4.72
CA VAL A 96 4.24 10.13 -3.95
C VAL A 96 3.30 9.57 -2.88
N GLY A 97 2.55 10.43 -2.19
CA GLY A 97 1.54 10.01 -1.22
C GLY A 97 0.41 9.19 -1.86
N LEU A 98 -0.06 9.61 -3.04
CA LEU A 98 -1.04 8.88 -3.84
C LEU A 98 -0.51 7.49 -4.24
N MET A 99 0.75 7.41 -4.69
CA MET A 99 1.38 6.13 -5.02
C MET A 99 1.45 5.20 -3.81
N ALA A 100 1.82 5.72 -2.63
CA ALA A 100 1.84 4.95 -1.39
C ALA A 100 0.44 4.44 -1.01
N TRP A 101 -0.58 5.29 -1.16
CA TRP A 101 -1.97 4.92 -0.88
C TRP A 101 -2.49 3.87 -1.85
N LEU A 102 -2.25 4.02 -3.15
CA LEU A 102 -2.62 3.04 -4.18
C LEU A 102 -1.93 1.70 -3.94
N SER A 103 -0.62 1.72 -3.63
CA SER A 103 0.14 0.50 -3.32
C SER A 103 -0.42 -0.24 -2.12
N ALA A 104 -0.73 0.49 -1.04
CA ALA A 104 -1.32 -0.11 0.16
C ALA A 104 -2.71 -0.71 -0.11
N ARG A 105 -3.52 -0.03 -0.93
CA ARG A 105 -4.88 -0.48 -1.25
C ARG A 105 -4.90 -1.70 -2.18
N SER A 106 -3.89 -1.83 -3.03
CA SER A 106 -3.77 -2.95 -3.99
C SER A 106 -3.04 -4.15 -3.41
N THR A 107 -2.36 -3.99 -2.26
CA THR A 107 -1.62 -5.07 -1.60
C THR A 107 -2.51 -5.77 -0.59
N VAL A 108 -2.58 -7.09 -0.69
CA VAL A 108 -3.31 -7.95 0.25
C VAL A 108 -2.42 -9.10 0.66
N TYR A 109 -2.28 -9.28 1.96
CA TYR A 109 -1.62 -10.42 2.59
C TYR A 109 -2.69 -11.40 3.06
N THR A 110 -2.54 -12.66 2.70
CA THR A 110 -3.44 -13.74 3.10
C THR A 110 -2.62 -14.84 3.74
N LEU A 111 -2.94 -15.17 4.97
CA LEU A 111 -2.32 -16.23 5.73
C LEU A 111 -3.28 -17.42 5.81
N THR A 112 -2.82 -18.55 5.33
CA THR A 112 -3.58 -19.82 5.43
C THR A 112 -2.88 -20.78 6.39
N ASP A 113 -3.42 -21.95 6.61
CA ASP A 113 -2.80 -23.01 7.39
C ASP A 113 -1.61 -23.70 6.69
N LYS A 114 -1.42 -23.48 5.36
CA LYS A 114 -0.38 -24.15 4.56
C LYS A 114 0.65 -23.21 3.93
N ARG A 115 0.28 -21.95 3.68
CA ARG A 115 1.08 -20.99 2.92
C ARG A 115 0.75 -19.54 3.27
N VAL A 116 1.69 -18.65 2.90
CA VAL A 116 1.46 -17.20 2.86
C VAL A 116 1.25 -16.78 1.42
N VAL A 117 0.15 -16.14 1.13
CA VAL A 117 -0.16 -15.56 -0.19
C VAL A 117 -0.07 -14.06 -0.09
N MET A 118 0.80 -13.46 -0.92
CA MET A 118 0.97 -12.02 -1.02
C MET A 118 0.56 -11.57 -2.41
N ARG A 119 -0.43 -10.72 -2.49
CA ARG A 119 -0.84 -10.08 -3.74
C ARG A 119 -0.41 -8.63 -3.71
N ILE A 120 0.47 -8.24 -4.63
CA ILE A 120 1.06 -6.90 -4.71
C ILE A 120 0.89 -6.38 -6.14
N GLY A 121 0.58 -5.11 -6.29
CA GLY A 121 0.60 -4.42 -7.59
C GLY A 121 -0.59 -3.51 -7.83
N ILE A 122 -0.31 -2.33 -8.41
CA ILE A 122 -1.31 -1.31 -8.75
C ILE A 122 -1.89 -1.60 -10.14
N VAL A 123 -1.03 -1.83 -11.13
CA VAL A 123 -1.38 -2.05 -12.53
C VAL A 123 -1.19 -3.52 -12.91
N LEU A 124 -0.02 -4.07 -12.60
CA LEU A 124 0.32 -5.47 -12.78
C LEU A 124 0.29 -6.17 -11.43
N THR A 125 -0.65 -7.07 -11.25
CA THR A 125 -0.77 -7.85 -10.01
C THR A 125 0.19 -9.04 -10.04
N LEU A 126 1.13 -9.05 -9.10
CA LEU A 126 2.00 -10.18 -8.81
C LEU A 126 1.47 -10.90 -7.58
N THR A 127 1.30 -12.21 -7.70
CA THR A 127 0.90 -13.06 -6.57
C THR A 127 2.06 -13.97 -6.20
N PHE A 128 2.56 -13.80 -4.98
CA PHE A 128 3.57 -14.68 -4.40
C PHE A 128 2.89 -15.71 -3.52
N ASN A 129 3.21 -16.98 -3.75
CA ASN A 129 2.69 -18.09 -2.99
C ASN A 129 3.87 -18.78 -2.29
N ILE A 130 3.99 -18.60 -0.98
CA ILE A 130 5.13 -19.07 -0.18
C ILE A 130 4.67 -20.16 0.77
N PRO A 131 4.91 -21.45 0.46
CA PRO A 131 4.63 -22.54 1.37
C PRO A 131 5.49 -22.45 2.64
N TYR A 132 4.95 -22.76 3.81
CA TYR A 132 5.69 -22.70 5.08
C TYR A 132 6.99 -23.53 5.07
N ARG A 133 7.04 -24.62 4.32
CA ARG A 133 8.24 -25.47 4.19
C ARG A 133 9.44 -24.74 3.56
N ARG A 134 9.24 -23.61 2.87
CA ARG A 134 10.29 -22.80 2.25
C ARG A 134 10.69 -21.58 3.07
N ILE A 135 10.02 -21.33 4.17
CA ILE A 135 10.34 -20.22 5.07
C ILE A 135 11.43 -20.67 6.04
N ALA A 136 12.65 -20.19 5.84
CA ALA A 136 13.79 -20.50 6.72
C ALA A 136 13.75 -19.66 8.01
N THR A 137 13.39 -18.38 7.89
CA THR A 137 13.32 -17.44 9.03
C THR A 137 12.22 -16.43 8.81
N ALA A 138 11.54 -16.04 9.88
CA ALA A 138 10.60 -14.93 9.89
C ALA A 138 11.04 -13.93 10.96
N GLY A 139 11.32 -12.68 10.56
CA GLY A 139 11.64 -11.59 11.46
C GLY A 139 10.44 -10.65 11.59
N LEU A 140 10.20 -10.16 12.80
CA LEU A 140 9.17 -9.16 13.08
C LEU A 140 9.86 -7.87 13.54
N HIS A 141 9.63 -6.79 12.82
CA HIS A 141 10.04 -5.45 13.23
C HIS A 141 8.82 -4.66 13.67
N LEU A 142 8.73 -4.37 14.97
CA LEU A 142 7.63 -3.58 15.53
C LEU A 142 8.06 -2.12 15.69
N ASP A 143 7.20 -1.21 15.29
CA ASP A 143 7.33 0.21 15.61
C ASP A 143 6.85 0.49 17.04
N ALA A 144 7.19 1.66 17.59
CA ALA A 144 6.78 2.10 18.94
C ALA A 144 5.25 2.08 19.17
N ARG A 145 4.47 1.94 18.11
CA ARG A 145 3.00 1.82 18.15
C ARG A 145 2.48 0.38 18.02
N GLY A 146 3.38 -0.61 18.03
CA GLY A 146 3.00 -2.02 17.86
C GLY A 146 2.59 -2.41 16.44
N THR A 147 2.74 -1.53 15.46
CA THR A 147 2.57 -1.86 14.03
C THR A 147 3.87 -2.44 13.49
N GLY A 148 3.81 -3.65 12.93
CA GLY A 148 4.94 -4.36 12.35
C GLY A 148 4.92 -4.43 10.82
N ASP A 149 6.08 -4.69 10.24
CA ASP A 149 6.33 -5.06 8.85
C ASP A 149 7.29 -6.24 8.77
#